data_dd8aff54f252fd199de524ccc4d38830
#
_entry.id   dd8aff54f252fd199de524ccc4d38830
#
_cell.length_a   1.000
_cell.length_b   1.000
_cell.length_c   1.000
_cell.angle_alpha   90.00
_cell.angle_beta   90.00
_cell.angle_gamma   90.00
#
_symmetry.space_group_name_H-M   'P 1'
#
loop_
_entity.id
_entity.type
_entity.pdbx_description
1 polymer ?
#
loop_
_entity_poly.entity_id
_entity_poly.type
_entity_poly.pdbx_seq_one_letter_code
_entity_poly.pdbx_strand_id
1 'polypeptide(L)'
;MKREKVKSSNIASAGYDAGKKHLDIEFVKGGLYRYFDVPEDKFRNMMKAESAGKFFAAEIKNVYSSEKINTLDYVIDSLSDDQKKKM
;
A
#
# COMPACT_ATOMS: atom_id res chain seq x y z
N MET A 1 9.47 4.06 0.43
CA MET A 1 8.07 4.35 0.78
C MET A 1 7.79 3.94 2.22
N LYS A 2 7.06 4.77 2.94
CA LYS A 2 6.73 4.52 4.33
C LYS A 2 5.27 4.10 4.46
N ARG A 3 5.02 2.99 5.17
CA ARG A 3 3.65 2.53 5.43
C ARG A 3 3.18 3.02 6.80
N GLU A 4 1.91 3.39 6.87
CA GLU A 4 1.28 3.82 8.12
C GLU A 4 0.26 2.80 8.57
N LYS A 5 0.15 2.62 9.88
CA LYS A 5 -0.85 1.72 10.46
C LYS A 5 -2.25 2.28 10.22
N VAL A 6 -3.18 1.40 9.92
CA VAL A 6 -4.56 1.76 9.63
C VAL A 6 -5.48 1.08 10.64
N LYS A 7 -6.40 1.85 11.21
CA LYS A 7 -7.44 1.28 12.07
C LYS A 7 -8.51 0.64 11.18
N SER A 8 -8.36 -0.65 10.94
CA SER A 8 -9.30 -1.40 10.11
C SER A 8 -9.25 -2.86 10.50
N SER A 9 -10.37 -3.55 10.38
CA SER A 9 -10.41 -4.99 10.60
C SER A 9 -9.73 -5.78 9.48
N ASN A 10 -9.53 -5.17 8.32
CA ASN A 10 -8.98 -5.83 7.14
C ASN A 10 -7.59 -5.33 6.75
N ILE A 11 -7.31 -4.06 6.97
CA ILE A 11 -6.06 -3.43 6.52
C ILE A 11 -5.16 -3.18 7.72
N ALA A 12 -3.94 -3.72 7.68
CA ALA A 12 -2.96 -3.53 8.74
C ALA A 12 -2.16 -2.25 8.55
N SER A 13 -1.76 -1.96 7.31
CA SER A 13 -1.00 -0.74 7.01
C SER A 13 -1.20 -0.33 5.55
N ALA A 14 -0.91 0.93 5.28
CA ALA A 14 -0.98 1.47 3.92
C ALA A 14 0.16 2.45 3.69
N GLY A 15 0.72 2.44 2.50
CA GLY A 15 1.76 3.38 2.09
C GLY A 15 1.49 3.88 0.68
N TYR A 16 1.91 5.11 0.40
CA TYR A 16 1.67 5.72 -0.89
C TYR A 16 2.92 6.37 -1.44
N ASP A 17 3.21 6.10 -2.71
CA ASP A 17 4.32 6.71 -3.43
C ASP A 17 3.74 7.71 -4.44
N ALA A 18 3.81 8.99 -4.11
CA ALA A 18 3.24 10.04 -4.94
C ALA A 18 3.94 10.16 -6.30
N GLY A 19 5.23 9.87 -6.36
CA GLY A 19 5.99 9.95 -7.59
C GLY A 19 5.57 8.92 -8.61
N LYS A 20 5.23 7.72 -8.15
CA LYS A 20 4.84 6.61 -9.02
C LYS A 20 3.34 6.35 -9.00
N LYS A 21 2.61 7.00 -8.10
CA LYS A 21 1.17 6.78 -7.88
C LYS A 21 0.88 5.34 -7.49
N HIS A 22 1.74 4.76 -6.67
CA HIS A 22 1.56 3.40 -6.14
C HIS A 22 0.96 3.46 -4.74
N LEU A 23 -0.06 2.66 -4.51
CA LEU A 23 -0.66 2.49 -3.18
C LEU A 23 -0.39 1.06 -2.73
N ASP A 24 0.38 0.90 -1.66
CA ASP A 24 0.68 -0.41 -1.09
C ASP A 24 -0.23 -0.66 0.11
N ILE A 25 -0.93 -1.79 0.09
CA ILE A 25 -1.85 -2.19 1.15
C ILE A 25 -1.38 -3.51 1.74
N GLU A 26 -1.16 -3.53 3.05
CA GLU A 26 -0.89 -4.75 3.80
C GLU A 26 -2.17 -5.16 4.53
N PHE A 27 -2.60 -6.40 4.29
CA PHE A 27 -3.82 -6.92 4.90
C PHE A 27 -3.52 -7.64 6.22
N VAL A 28 -4.47 -7.54 7.16
CA VAL A 28 -4.35 -8.20 8.46
C VAL A 28 -4.18 -9.70 8.32
N LYS A 29 -4.85 -10.31 7.36
CA LYS A 29 -4.76 -11.74 7.09
C LYS A 29 -3.48 -12.17 6.39
N GLY A 30 -2.64 -11.21 6.05
CA GLY A 30 -1.39 -11.44 5.34
C GLY A 30 -1.49 -11.02 3.89
N GLY A 31 -0.32 -10.78 3.29
CA GLY A 31 -0.24 -10.34 1.91
C GLY A 31 -0.10 -8.83 1.78
N LEU A 32 0.76 -8.44 0.86
CA LEU A 32 1.01 -7.04 0.53
C LEU A 32 0.69 -6.88 -0.95
N TYR A 33 -0.16 -5.90 -1.27
CA TYR A 33 -0.58 -5.65 -2.64
C TYR A 33 -0.26 -4.22 -3.03
N ARG A 34 0.23 -4.04 -4.25
CA ARG A 34 0.50 -2.71 -4.82
C ARG A 34 -0.54 -2.40 -5.86
N TYR A 35 -1.22 -1.26 -5.69
CA TYR A 35 -2.21 -0.75 -6.63
C TYR A 35 -1.58 0.37 -7.44
N PHE A 36 -1.80 0.35 -8.76
CA PHE A 36 -1.13 1.25 -9.70
C PHE A 36 -2.04 2.39 -10.13
N ASP A 37 -1.42 3.54 -10.41
CA ASP A 37 -2.11 4.73 -10.92
C ASP A 37 -3.21 5.23 -9.99
N VAL A 38 -2.98 5.13 -8.69
CA VAL A 38 -3.93 5.62 -7.68
C VAL A 38 -3.62 7.09 -7.40
N PRO A 39 -4.59 8.00 -7.60
CA PRO A 39 -4.37 9.40 -7.25
C PRO A 39 -4.15 9.58 -5.76
N GLU A 40 -3.36 10.58 -5.39
CA GLU A 40 -3.03 10.83 -3.99
C GLU A 40 -4.27 11.13 -3.14
N ASP A 41 -5.26 11.82 -3.72
CA ASP A 41 -6.49 12.13 -2.98
C ASP A 41 -7.26 10.88 -2.59
N LYS A 42 -7.19 9.81 -3.37
CA LYS A 42 -7.81 8.53 -3.00
C LYS A 42 -7.15 7.95 -1.76
N PHE A 43 -5.83 8.01 -1.69
CA PHE A 43 -5.10 7.57 -0.50
C PHE A 43 -5.48 8.43 0.72
N ARG A 44 -5.48 9.74 0.57
CA ARG A 44 -5.84 10.65 1.65
C ARG A 44 -7.26 10.40 2.13
N ASN A 45 -8.20 10.24 1.21
CA ASN A 45 -9.59 9.99 1.56
C ASN A 45 -9.76 8.66 2.29
N MET A 46 -9.01 7.64 1.86
CA MET A 46 -9.02 6.34 2.55
C MET A 46 -8.54 6.48 3.99
N MET A 47 -7.45 7.23 4.21
CA MET A 47 -6.89 7.42 5.54
C MET A 47 -7.78 8.26 6.45
N LYS A 48 -8.63 9.13 5.87
CA LYS A 48 -9.59 9.94 6.62
C LYS A 48 -10.94 9.25 6.78
N ALA A 49 -11.19 8.18 6.05
CA ALA A 49 -12.49 7.53 6.06
C ALA A 49 -12.78 6.91 7.42
N GLU A 50 -14.05 6.88 7.77
CA GLU A 50 -14.50 6.24 9.01
C GLU A 50 -14.12 4.77 9.04
N SER A 51 -14.17 4.12 7.87
CA SER A 51 -13.66 2.76 7.69
C SER A 51 -12.77 2.70 6.46
N ALA A 52 -11.47 2.64 6.67
CA ALA A 52 -10.51 2.55 5.58
C ALA A 52 -10.74 1.30 4.74
N GLY A 53 -11.08 0.17 5.38
CA GLY A 53 -11.34 -1.07 4.67
C GLY A 53 -12.53 -0.99 3.74
N LYS A 54 -13.62 -0.35 4.19
CA LYS A 54 -14.81 -0.16 3.35
C LYS A 54 -14.53 0.79 2.20
N PHE A 55 -13.82 1.88 2.47
CA PHE A 55 -13.43 2.82 1.42
C PHE A 55 -12.59 2.12 0.36
N PHE A 56 -11.59 1.38 0.79
CA PHE A 56 -10.71 0.63 -0.09
C PHE A 56 -11.52 -0.33 -0.97
N ALA A 57 -12.41 -1.11 -0.36
CA ALA A 57 -13.21 -2.09 -1.11
C ALA A 57 -14.12 -1.44 -2.14
N ALA A 58 -14.66 -0.27 -1.83
CA ALA A 58 -15.59 0.44 -2.72
C ALA A 58 -14.87 1.24 -3.81
N GLU A 59 -13.74 1.87 -3.47
CA GLU A 59 -13.14 2.90 -4.33
C GLU A 59 -11.82 2.51 -4.96
N ILE A 60 -11.18 1.45 -4.49
CA ILE A 60 -9.83 1.11 -4.94
C ILE A 60 -9.74 -0.33 -5.46
N LYS A 61 -10.25 -1.29 -4.70
CA LYS A 61 -10.01 -2.71 -4.94
C LYS A 61 -10.32 -3.17 -6.36
N ASN A 62 -11.45 -2.77 -6.91
CA ASN A 62 -11.88 -3.20 -8.25
C ASN A 62 -11.77 -2.08 -9.28
N VAL A 63 -11.18 -0.95 -8.92
CA VAL A 63 -11.07 0.21 -9.79
C VAL A 63 -9.67 0.29 -10.41
N TYR A 64 -8.65 -0.06 -9.65
CA TYR A 64 -7.26 0.04 -10.07
C TYR A 64 -6.62 -1.33 -10.23
N SER A 65 -5.65 -1.43 -11.13
CA SER A 65 -4.86 -2.65 -11.30
C SER A 65 -4.00 -2.87 -10.06
N SER A 66 -3.75 -4.13 -9.73
CA SER A 66 -2.94 -4.46 -8.57
C SER A 66 -2.07 -5.68 -8.84
N GLU A 67 -1.06 -5.82 -7.99
CA GLU A 67 -0.12 -6.91 -8.06
C GLU A 67 0.25 -7.30 -6.63
N LYS A 68 0.30 -8.62 -6.36
CA LYS A 68 0.76 -9.10 -5.06
C LYS A 68 2.27 -8.92 -4.98
N ILE A 69 2.74 -8.26 -3.93
CA ILE A 69 4.17 -7.99 -3.73
C ILE A 69 4.75 -9.05 -2.81
N ASN A 70 5.87 -9.63 -3.23
CA ASN A 70 6.64 -10.51 -2.37
C ASN A 70 7.23 -9.67 -1.23
N THR A 71 7.03 -10.11 0.02
CA THR A 71 7.52 -9.38 1.19
C THR A 71 9.02 -9.13 1.11
N LEU A 72 9.77 -10.11 0.61
CA LEU A 72 11.22 -9.97 0.45
C LEU A 72 11.55 -8.85 -0.54
N ASP A 73 10.86 -8.80 -1.67
CA ASP A 73 11.08 -7.75 -2.67
C ASP A 73 10.78 -6.37 -2.08
N TYR A 74 9.74 -6.26 -1.27
CA TYR A 74 9.40 -5.01 -0.61
C TYR A 74 10.50 -4.57 0.35
N VAL A 75 11.05 -5.49 1.10
CA VAL A 75 12.15 -5.20 2.03
C VAL A 75 13.37 -4.72 1.26
N ILE A 76 13.70 -5.36 0.13
CA ILE A 76 14.81 -4.94 -0.72
C ILE A 76 14.60 -3.52 -1.24
N ASP A 77 13.39 -3.22 -1.71
CA ASP A 77 13.06 -1.87 -2.19
C ASP A 77 13.18 -0.81 -1.10
N SER A 78 12.98 -1.20 0.16
CA SER A 78 13.06 -0.30 1.30
C SER A 78 14.49 -0.08 1.81
N LEU A 79 15.44 -0.88 1.36
CA LEU A 79 16.83 -0.77 1.77
C LEU A 79 17.53 0.38 1.05
N SER A 80 18.59 0.92 1.67
CA SER A 80 19.43 1.89 1.00
C SER A 80 20.19 1.23 -0.15
N ASP A 81 20.70 2.05 -1.08
CA ASP A 81 21.47 1.54 -2.22
C ASP A 81 22.68 0.74 -1.77
N ASP A 82 23.36 1.17 -0.72
CA ASP A 82 24.51 0.46 -0.18
C ASP A 82 24.13 -0.93 0.32
N GLN A 83 22.99 -1.03 1.00
CA GLN A 83 22.50 -2.32 1.48
C GLN A 83 22.10 -3.23 0.33
N LYS A 84 21.49 -2.68 -0.71
CA LYS A 84 21.13 -3.44 -1.91
C LYS A 84 22.37 -4.02 -2.60
N LYS A 85 23.46 -3.25 -2.64
CA LYS A 85 24.71 -3.71 -3.27
C LYS A 85 25.35 -4.86 -2.51
N LYS A 86 25.13 -4.94 -1.21
CA LYS A 86 25.69 -6.02 -0.39
C LYS A 86 24.93 -7.32 -0.53
N MET A 87 23.77 -7.29 -1.11
CA MET A 87 22.93 -8.46 -1.33
C MET A 87 23.16 -9.06 -2.71
#